data_beaaaa165d0c059576268421d2333025
#
_entry.id   beaaaa165d0c059576268421d2333025
#
_cell.length_a   1.000
_cell.length_b   1.000
_cell.length_c   1.000
_cell.angle_alpha   90.00
_cell.angle_beta   90.00
_cell.angle_gamma   90.00
#
_symmetry.space_group_name_H-M   'P 1'
#
loop_
_entity.id
_entity.type
_entity.pdbx_description
1 polymer ?
#
loop_
_entity_poly.entity_id
_entity_poly.type
_entity_poly.pdbx_seq_one_letter_code
_entity_poly.pdbx_strand_id
1 'polypeptide(L)'
;MDLHIFEVFSIIGTIAFAMSGAFVAMEEEYDILGVLVLGLVTAFGGGIIRNVLIGIPVTTLWSQGSLIMLALVSVAIAFILPLKWISHWKRTEALFDAIGLAAFAIQGALYAANMGHPISAVIVAAVMTGIGGGVIRDVLAGRKPLVLRDEIYAVWAMTAGFVIGMGWLTTNAGLLFCFAAVVFFRMCSVHYKWKLPRRSLVPSETGNVSPQPESIVPQPTSSVLQGTLSKGD
;
A
#
# COMPACT_ATOMS: atom_id res chain seq x y z
N MET A 1 -1.13 16.37 26.47
CA MET A 1 -1.06 15.11 25.71
C MET A 1 0.36 14.59 25.84
N ASP A 2 0.52 13.33 26.26
CA ASP A 2 1.82 12.78 26.61
C ASP A 2 2.69 12.63 25.35
N LEU A 3 3.87 13.22 25.38
CA LEU A 3 4.87 13.12 24.32
C LEU A 3 5.19 11.65 23.98
N HIS A 4 5.11 10.80 25.01
CA HIS A 4 5.36 9.36 24.90
C HIS A 4 4.44 8.61 23.93
N ILE A 5 3.15 8.92 23.87
CA ILE A 5 2.22 8.18 22.97
C ILE A 5 2.51 8.52 21.49
N PHE A 6 2.91 9.75 21.23
CA PHE A 6 3.28 10.20 19.92
C PHE A 6 4.56 9.51 19.41
N GLU A 7 5.56 9.35 20.28
CA GLU A 7 6.79 8.61 19.98
C GLU A 7 6.49 7.13 19.73
N VAL A 8 5.58 6.52 20.50
CA VAL A 8 5.15 5.12 20.32
C VAL A 8 4.58 4.90 18.90
N PHE A 9 3.68 5.78 18.44
CA PHE A 9 3.15 5.66 17.08
C PHE A 9 4.20 5.93 16.00
N SER A 10 5.16 6.83 16.27
CA SER A 10 6.30 7.05 15.36
C SER A 10 7.14 5.79 15.20
N ILE A 11 7.47 5.13 16.31
CA ILE A 11 8.27 3.90 16.32
C ILE A 11 7.52 2.77 15.61
N ILE A 12 6.27 2.50 16.01
CA ILE A 12 5.46 1.42 15.42
C ILE A 12 5.26 1.64 13.93
N GLY A 13 4.89 2.86 13.52
CA GLY A 13 4.67 3.20 12.12
C GLY A 13 5.93 3.07 11.28
N THR A 14 7.08 3.54 11.80
CA THR A 14 8.37 3.46 11.12
C THR A 14 8.81 2.01 10.90
N ILE A 15 8.74 1.16 11.94
CA ILE A 15 9.06 -0.27 11.81
C ILE A 15 8.14 -0.93 10.78
N ALA A 16 6.83 -0.73 10.92
CA ALA A 16 5.85 -1.37 10.08
C ALA A 16 5.99 -0.99 8.60
N PHE A 17 6.13 0.31 8.30
CA PHE A 17 6.28 0.76 6.92
C PHE A 17 7.66 0.46 6.33
N ALA A 18 8.73 0.50 7.12
CA ALA A 18 10.04 0.08 6.66
C ALA A 18 10.04 -1.40 6.24
N MET A 19 9.43 -2.27 7.05
CA MET A 19 9.28 -3.69 6.73
C MET A 19 8.36 -3.91 5.53
N SER A 20 7.21 -3.22 5.47
CA SER A 20 6.29 -3.30 4.34
C SER A 20 6.98 -2.90 3.02
N GLY A 21 7.75 -1.81 3.03
CA GLY A 21 8.53 -1.38 1.86
C GLY A 21 9.61 -2.38 1.45
N ALA A 22 10.32 -2.94 2.43
CA ALA A 22 11.32 -3.97 2.18
C ALA A 22 10.69 -5.25 1.57
N PHE A 23 9.54 -5.67 2.08
CA PHE A 23 8.83 -6.82 1.54
C PHE A 23 8.39 -6.59 0.09
N VAL A 24 7.82 -5.45 -0.23
CA VAL A 24 7.41 -5.11 -1.60
C VAL A 24 8.62 -5.09 -2.54
N ALA A 25 9.74 -4.49 -2.11
CA ALA A 25 10.97 -4.46 -2.91
C ALA A 25 11.53 -5.86 -3.20
N MET A 26 11.50 -6.76 -2.21
CA MET A 26 11.92 -8.14 -2.39
C MET A 26 10.96 -8.94 -3.29
N GLU A 27 9.66 -8.65 -3.26
CA GLU A 27 8.68 -9.26 -4.16
C GLU A 27 8.91 -8.84 -5.62
N GLU A 28 9.35 -7.60 -5.84
CA GLU A 28 9.71 -7.08 -7.16
C GLU A 28 11.19 -7.36 -7.54
N GLU A 29 11.85 -8.26 -6.80
CA GLU A 29 13.23 -8.71 -7.07
C GLU A 29 14.26 -7.56 -7.10
N TYR A 30 14.05 -6.50 -6.31
CA TYR A 30 15.00 -5.41 -6.19
C TYR A 30 16.27 -5.87 -5.46
N ASP A 31 17.40 -5.28 -5.82
CA ASP A 31 18.65 -5.49 -5.11
C ASP A 31 18.63 -4.89 -3.69
N ILE A 32 19.68 -5.15 -2.92
CA ILE A 32 19.77 -4.69 -1.52
C ILE A 32 19.61 -3.17 -1.40
N LEU A 33 20.11 -2.40 -2.37
CA LEU A 33 19.98 -0.96 -2.39
C LEU A 33 18.52 -0.56 -2.66
N GLY A 34 17.87 -1.22 -3.60
CA GLY A 34 16.45 -1.03 -3.90
C GLY A 34 15.55 -1.34 -2.70
N VAL A 35 15.83 -2.44 -1.98
CA VAL A 35 15.14 -2.81 -0.74
C VAL A 35 15.31 -1.74 0.32
N LEU A 36 16.53 -1.22 0.50
CA LEU A 36 16.83 -0.16 1.45
C LEU A 36 16.07 1.13 1.11
N VAL A 37 16.18 1.59 -0.14
CA VAL A 37 15.54 2.82 -0.61
C VAL A 37 14.02 2.72 -0.47
N LEU A 38 13.41 1.62 -0.94
CA LEU A 38 11.96 1.47 -0.89
C LEU A 38 11.44 1.39 0.54
N GLY A 39 12.16 0.69 1.44
CA GLY A 39 11.83 0.65 2.86
C GLY A 39 11.87 2.02 3.53
N LEU A 40 12.94 2.79 3.30
CA LEU A 40 13.07 4.16 3.85
C LEU A 40 12.02 5.12 3.29
N VAL A 41 11.80 5.11 1.98
CA VAL A 41 10.81 5.98 1.33
C VAL A 41 9.40 5.64 1.80
N THR A 42 9.09 4.37 2.03
CA THR A 42 7.80 3.96 2.58
C THR A 42 7.63 4.47 4.02
N ALA A 43 8.67 4.35 4.85
CA ALA A 43 8.61 4.77 6.26
C ALA A 43 8.47 6.28 6.45
N PHE A 44 9.12 7.09 5.62
CA PHE A 44 9.18 8.55 5.82
C PHE A 44 8.35 9.36 4.83
N GLY A 45 7.99 8.78 3.67
CA GLY A 45 7.32 9.49 2.58
C GLY A 45 6.00 10.13 2.98
N GLY A 46 5.15 9.42 3.73
CA GLY A 46 3.89 9.96 4.24
C GLY A 46 4.09 11.14 5.20
N GLY A 47 5.09 11.05 6.07
CA GLY A 47 5.47 12.14 6.98
C GLY A 47 5.98 13.39 6.26
N ILE A 48 6.74 13.21 5.19
CA ILE A 48 7.22 14.31 4.34
C ILE A 48 6.04 15.01 3.67
N ILE A 49 5.12 14.26 3.05
CA ILE A 49 3.91 14.83 2.42
C ILE A 49 3.09 15.62 3.46
N ARG A 50 2.85 15.02 4.63
CA ARG A 50 2.16 15.72 5.72
C ARG A 50 2.85 17.01 6.10
N ASN A 51 4.17 17.00 6.32
CA ASN A 51 4.93 18.17 6.73
C ASN A 51 4.75 19.33 5.73
N VAL A 52 4.83 19.03 4.43
CA VAL A 52 4.56 20.02 3.38
C VAL A 52 3.15 20.61 3.49
N LEU A 53 2.14 19.76 3.72
CA LEU A 53 0.73 20.19 3.76
C LEU A 53 0.37 21.03 4.97
N ILE A 54 0.98 20.75 6.13
CA ILE A 54 0.68 21.47 7.39
C ILE A 54 1.74 22.51 7.78
N GLY A 55 2.68 22.83 6.89
CA GLY A 55 3.65 23.89 7.08
C GLY A 55 4.81 23.56 8.01
N ILE A 56 5.11 22.27 8.23
CA ILE A 56 6.31 21.83 8.97
C ILE A 56 7.49 21.74 7.99
N PRO A 57 8.66 22.30 8.32
CA PRO A 57 9.85 22.16 7.48
C PRO A 57 10.22 20.69 7.27
N VAL A 58 10.44 20.28 6.01
CA VAL A 58 10.85 18.88 5.69
C VAL A 58 12.21 18.53 6.28
N THR A 59 13.03 19.54 6.59
CA THR A 59 14.32 19.38 7.26
C THR A 59 14.22 18.79 8.66
N THR A 60 13.02 18.80 9.29
CA THR A 60 12.76 18.10 10.56
C THR A 60 12.96 16.58 10.45
N LEU A 61 13.00 16.02 9.23
CA LEU A 61 13.38 14.64 9.01
C LEU A 61 14.78 14.34 9.57
N TRP A 62 15.72 15.25 9.40
CA TRP A 62 17.09 15.06 9.85
C TRP A 62 17.25 15.07 11.37
N SER A 63 16.30 15.65 12.11
CA SER A 63 16.27 15.58 13.57
C SER A 63 15.78 14.21 14.09
N GLN A 64 15.26 13.34 13.21
CA GLN A 64 14.72 12.03 13.55
C GLN A 64 15.75 10.90 13.35
N GLY A 65 17.02 11.14 13.68
CA GLY A 65 18.11 10.18 13.45
C GLY A 65 17.87 8.79 14.07
N SER A 66 17.23 8.74 15.25
CA SER A 66 16.86 7.46 15.90
C SER A 66 15.83 6.67 15.10
N LEU A 67 14.83 7.34 14.51
CA LEU A 67 13.84 6.69 13.66
C LEU A 67 14.44 6.24 12.32
N ILE A 68 15.37 7.01 11.76
CA ILE A 68 16.11 6.62 10.56
C ILE A 68 16.92 5.34 10.82
N MET A 69 17.65 5.30 11.95
CA MET A 69 18.39 4.10 12.34
C MET A 69 17.45 2.90 12.58
N LEU A 70 16.30 3.14 13.21
CA LEU A 70 15.29 2.10 13.43
C LEU A 70 14.73 1.55 12.12
N ALA A 71 14.47 2.42 11.13
CA ALA A 71 14.04 1.99 9.80
C ALA A 71 15.09 1.15 9.10
N LEU A 72 16.38 1.57 9.14
CA LEU A 72 17.50 0.82 8.59
C LEU A 72 17.60 -0.59 9.19
N VAL A 73 17.53 -0.67 10.53
CA VAL A 73 17.55 -1.96 11.24
C VAL A 73 16.35 -2.82 10.86
N SER A 74 15.15 -2.22 10.74
CA SER A 74 13.94 -2.94 10.34
C SER A 74 14.03 -3.51 8.92
N VAL A 75 14.57 -2.74 7.98
CA VAL A 75 14.83 -3.19 6.61
C VAL A 75 15.86 -4.32 6.60
N ALA A 76 16.96 -4.19 7.36
CA ALA A 76 17.97 -5.23 7.46
C ALA A 76 17.40 -6.53 8.04
N ILE A 77 16.57 -6.44 9.08
CA ILE A 77 15.88 -7.60 9.66
C ILE A 77 14.96 -8.23 8.60
N ALA A 78 14.15 -7.44 7.89
CA ALA A 78 13.26 -7.94 6.85
C ALA A 78 14.04 -8.68 5.75
N PHE A 79 15.21 -8.18 5.36
CA PHE A 79 16.07 -8.76 4.33
C PHE A 79 16.71 -10.09 4.74
N ILE A 80 17.05 -10.23 6.03
CA ILE A 80 17.71 -11.44 6.58
C ILE A 80 16.69 -12.54 6.93
N LEU A 81 15.41 -12.18 7.14
CA LEU A 81 14.38 -13.15 7.53
C LEU A 81 14.25 -14.28 6.49
N PRO A 82 14.25 -15.55 6.93
CA PRO A 82 14.12 -16.69 6.01
C PRO A 82 12.77 -16.64 5.28
N LEU A 83 12.77 -16.80 3.95
CA LEU A 83 11.57 -16.84 3.10
C LEU A 83 10.52 -17.87 3.57
N LYS A 84 10.94 -18.93 4.25
CA LYS A 84 10.05 -19.95 4.84
C LYS A 84 9.11 -19.40 5.91
N TRP A 85 9.50 -18.36 6.63
CA TRP A 85 8.68 -17.68 7.64
C TRP A 85 7.68 -16.72 7.01
N ILE A 86 7.91 -16.39 5.77
CA ILE A 86 7.07 -15.49 4.97
C ILE A 86 6.13 -16.31 4.06
N SER A 87 5.81 -17.55 4.42
CA SER A 87 4.98 -18.47 3.62
C SER A 87 3.57 -17.93 3.31
N HIS A 88 3.11 -16.93 4.06
CA HIS A 88 1.86 -16.20 3.83
C HIS A 88 2.13 -14.73 3.44
N TRP A 89 3.12 -14.52 2.62
CA TRP A 89 3.68 -13.26 2.14
C TRP A 89 2.67 -12.10 2.03
N LYS A 90 1.63 -12.25 1.24
CA LYS A 90 0.63 -11.20 1.02
C LYS A 90 -0.13 -10.79 2.28
N ARG A 91 -0.31 -11.70 3.23
CA ARG A 91 -0.95 -11.38 4.52
C ARG A 91 0.01 -10.64 5.44
N THR A 92 1.28 -11.01 5.42
CA THR A 92 2.31 -10.37 6.25
C THR A 92 2.55 -8.94 5.77
N GLU A 93 2.69 -8.72 4.47
CA GLU A 93 2.78 -7.37 3.87
C GLU A 93 1.56 -6.52 4.25
N ALA A 94 0.35 -7.06 4.05
CA ALA A 94 -0.90 -6.36 4.38
C ALA A 94 -1.02 -6.03 5.87
N LEU A 95 -0.49 -6.88 6.77
CA LEU A 95 -0.49 -6.62 8.20
C LEU A 95 0.46 -5.47 8.56
N PHE A 96 1.69 -5.49 8.06
CA PHE A 96 2.64 -4.40 8.31
C PHE A 96 2.13 -3.08 7.71
N ASP A 97 1.55 -3.13 6.52
CA ASP A 97 0.90 -1.97 5.90
C ASP A 97 -0.27 -1.45 6.76
N ALA A 98 -1.13 -2.33 7.29
CA ALA A 98 -2.25 -1.94 8.15
C ALA A 98 -1.78 -1.30 9.48
N ILE A 99 -0.71 -1.83 10.08
CA ILE A 99 -0.10 -1.30 11.31
C ILE A 99 0.49 0.09 11.02
N GLY A 100 1.25 0.22 9.92
CA GLY A 100 1.84 1.50 9.52
C GLY A 100 0.78 2.55 9.20
N LEU A 101 -0.26 2.17 8.43
CA LEU A 101 -1.41 3.01 8.13
C LEU A 101 -2.06 3.56 9.42
N ALA A 102 -2.38 2.67 10.37
CA ALA A 102 -3.06 3.06 11.61
C ALA A 102 -2.20 3.99 12.47
N ALA A 103 -0.93 3.63 12.70
CA ALA A 103 0.01 4.43 13.49
C ALA A 103 0.21 5.83 12.89
N PHE A 104 0.46 5.91 11.60
CA PHE A 104 0.73 7.18 10.93
C PHE A 104 -0.51 8.00 10.66
N ALA A 105 -1.69 7.40 10.46
CA ALA A 105 -2.94 8.15 10.39
C ALA A 105 -3.23 8.86 11.72
N ILE A 106 -3.10 8.16 12.84
CA ILE A 106 -3.27 8.74 14.18
C ILE A 106 -2.22 9.84 14.41
N GLN A 107 -0.95 9.55 14.13
CA GLN A 107 0.13 10.52 14.28
C GLN A 107 -0.10 11.78 13.44
N GLY A 108 -0.50 11.62 12.17
CA GLY A 108 -0.79 12.73 11.28
C GLY A 108 -1.95 13.61 11.78
N ALA A 109 -3.02 12.98 12.27
CA ALA A 109 -4.14 13.67 12.88
C ALA A 109 -3.71 14.48 14.10
N LEU A 110 -2.93 13.86 14.99
CA LEU A 110 -2.44 14.49 16.21
C LEU A 110 -1.52 15.69 15.91
N TYR A 111 -0.66 15.61 14.88
CA TYR A 111 0.19 16.74 14.47
C TYR A 111 -0.68 17.94 14.07
N ALA A 112 -1.62 17.74 13.16
CA ALA A 112 -2.46 18.83 12.66
C ALA A 112 -3.39 19.38 13.76
N ALA A 113 -3.95 18.52 14.61
CA ALA A 113 -4.81 18.94 15.72
C ALA A 113 -4.03 19.77 16.75
N ASN A 114 -2.80 19.36 17.12
CA ASN A 114 -1.96 20.10 18.07
C ASN A 114 -1.50 21.46 17.53
N MET A 115 -1.41 21.62 16.20
CA MET A 115 -1.12 22.91 15.58
C MET A 115 -2.38 23.81 15.46
N GLY A 116 -3.53 23.36 15.94
CA GLY A 116 -4.79 24.13 15.88
C GLY A 116 -5.41 24.19 14.49
N HIS A 117 -5.04 23.30 13.58
CA HIS A 117 -5.65 23.25 12.24
C HIS A 117 -7.12 22.81 12.30
N PRO A 118 -7.95 23.24 11.33
CA PRO A 118 -9.35 22.83 11.24
C PRO A 118 -9.47 21.32 10.98
N ILE A 119 -10.63 20.75 11.34
CA ILE A 119 -10.89 19.30 11.23
C ILE A 119 -10.63 18.73 9.81
N SER A 120 -10.90 19.51 8.77
CA SER A 120 -10.60 19.11 7.38
C SER A 120 -9.11 18.90 7.17
N ALA A 121 -8.25 19.77 7.70
CA ALA A 121 -6.81 19.62 7.63
C ALA A 121 -6.31 18.44 8.49
N VAL A 122 -6.95 18.20 9.65
CA VAL A 122 -6.64 17.03 10.51
C VAL A 122 -6.93 15.73 9.76
N ILE A 123 -8.08 15.64 9.08
CA ILE A 123 -8.44 14.47 8.26
C ILE A 123 -7.44 14.28 7.11
N VAL A 124 -7.13 15.34 6.37
CA VAL A 124 -6.17 15.29 5.27
C VAL A 124 -4.78 14.88 5.76
N ALA A 125 -4.32 15.44 6.88
CA ALA A 125 -3.04 15.08 7.48
C ALA A 125 -3.00 13.62 7.91
N ALA A 126 -4.09 13.09 8.51
CA ALA A 126 -4.21 11.68 8.85
C ALA A 126 -4.10 10.79 7.62
N VAL A 127 -4.88 11.09 6.59
CA VAL A 127 -4.89 10.33 5.34
C VAL A 127 -3.53 10.37 4.68
N MET A 128 -2.97 11.56 4.44
CA MET A 128 -1.70 11.71 3.72
C MET A 128 -0.51 11.10 4.47
N THR A 129 -0.52 11.13 5.81
CA THR A 129 0.52 10.46 6.58
C THR A 129 0.36 8.95 6.53
N GLY A 130 -0.86 8.45 6.72
CA GLY A 130 -1.15 7.02 6.78
C GLY A 130 -1.01 6.31 5.43
N ILE A 131 -1.46 6.92 4.33
CA ILE A 131 -1.42 6.27 3.00
C ILE A 131 -0.21 6.70 2.16
N GLY A 132 0.39 7.87 2.44
CA GLY A 132 1.38 8.48 1.56
C GLY A 132 2.61 7.62 1.33
N GLY A 133 3.13 6.99 2.38
CA GLY A 133 4.24 6.05 2.28
C GLY A 133 3.92 4.86 1.38
N GLY A 134 2.75 4.23 1.57
CA GLY A 134 2.28 3.13 0.74
C GLY A 134 2.05 3.51 -0.72
N VAL A 135 1.53 4.72 -0.98
CA VAL A 135 1.35 5.22 -2.36
C VAL A 135 2.70 5.37 -3.06
N ILE A 136 3.68 6.01 -2.40
CA ILE A 136 5.02 6.18 -2.99
C ILE A 136 5.67 4.81 -3.21
N ARG A 137 5.59 3.91 -2.23
CA ARG A 137 6.06 2.52 -2.34
C ARG A 137 5.51 1.84 -3.58
N ASP A 138 4.18 1.82 -3.73
CA ASP A 138 3.53 1.10 -4.82
C ASP A 138 3.88 1.72 -6.19
N VAL A 139 3.95 3.04 -6.29
CA VAL A 139 4.37 3.75 -7.52
C VAL A 139 5.80 3.39 -7.88
N LEU A 140 6.74 3.43 -6.93
CA LEU A 140 8.13 3.08 -7.17
C LEU A 140 8.31 1.60 -7.50
N ALA A 141 7.45 0.73 -6.97
CA ALA A 141 7.40 -0.69 -7.27
C ALA A 141 6.70 -1.01 -8.61
N GLY A 142 6.26 -0.01 -9.38
CA GLY A 142 5.53 -0.21 -10.64
C GLY A 142 4.11 -0.75 -10.45
N ARG A 143 3.55 -0.69 -9.25
CA ARG A 143 2.23 -1.21 -8.91
C ARG A 143 1.19 -0.10 -8.88
N LYS A 144 -0.08 -0.45 -9.13
CA LYS A 144 -1.18 0.47 -8.88
C LYS A 144 -1.35 0.63 -7.36
N PRO A 145 -1.28 1.85 -6.79
CA PRO A 145 -1.42 2.08 -5.35
C PRO A 145 -2.69 1.44 -4.78
N LEU A 146 -2.58 0.80 -3.61
CA LEU A 146 -3.69 0.12 -2.95
C LEU A 146 -4.88 1.04 -2.73
N VAL A 147 -4.64 2.30 -2.38
CA VAL A 147 -5.69 3.31 -2.17
C VAL A 147 -6.53 3.60 -3.42
N LEU A 148 -5.99 3.36 -4.63
CA LEU A 148 -6.65 3.59 -5.91
C LEU A 148 -7.24 2.30 -6.52
N ARG A 149 -7.04 1.14 -5.89
CA ARG A 149 -7.49 -0.16 -6.40
C ARG A 149 -8.89 -0.51 -5.92
N ASP A 150 -9.03 -1.52 -5.10
CA ASP A 150 -10.30 -2.18 -4.80
C ASP A 150 -10.69 -2.13 -3.34
N GLU A 151 -9.88 -1.56 -2.47
CA GLU A 151 -10.00 -1.71 -1.04
C GLU A 151 -10.42 -0.41 -0.35
N ILE A 152 -11.16 -0.57 0.74
CA ILE A 152 -11.53 0.53 1.65
C ILE A 152 -10.28 0.92 2.48
N TYR A 153 -9.25 1.43 1.81
CA TYR A 153 -7.95 1.70 2.42
C TYR A 153 -7.92 3.05 3.14
N ALA A 154 -8.21 4.12 2.40
CA ALA A 154 -8.15 5.48 2.94
C ALA A 154 -9.27 5.78 3.95
N VAL A 155 -10.40 5.06 3.88
CA VAL A 155 -11.56 5.29 4.75
C VAL A 155 -11.21 5.12 6.23
N TRP A 156 -10.38 4.13 6.55
CA TRP A 156 -9.95 3.91 7.95
C TRP A 156 -9.04 5.03 8.47
N ALA A 157 -8.14 5.55 7.63
CA ALA A 157 -7.34 6.73 7.98
C ALA A 157 -8.20 7.99 8.12
N MET A 158 -9.20 8.18 7.23
CA MET A 158 -10.17 9.28 7.33
C MET A 158 -10.98 9.21 8.64
N THR A 159 -11.44 8.01 9.00
CA THR A 159 -12.20 7.79 10.25
C THR A 159 -11.36 8.13 11.47
N ALA A 160 -10.10 7.68 11.52
CA ALA A 160 -9.18 8.04 12.59
C ALA A 160 -8.97 9.56 12.67
N GLY A 161 -8.71 10.21 11.54
CA GLY A 161 -8.57 11.67 11.45
C GLY A 161 -9.80 12.42 11.90
N PHE A 162 -11.00 11.95 11.53
CA PHE A 162 -12.27 12.55 11.93
C PHE A 162 -12.48 12.46 13.45
N VAL A 163 -12.34 11.27 14.03
CA VAL A 163 -12.58 11.03 15.47
C VAL A 163 -11.60 11.82 16.32
N ILE A 164 -10.32 11.90 15.93
CA ILE A 164 -9.30 12.70 16.61
C ILE A 164 -9.59 14.20 16.43
N GLY A 165 -9.93 14.62 15.21
CA GLY A 165 -10.24 16.02 14.90
C GLY A 165 -11.47 16.56 15.63
N MET A 166 -12.45 15.70 15.97
CA MET A 166 -13.59 16.03 16.82
C MET A 166 -13.23 16.10 18.31
N GLY A 167 -12.00 15.72 18.70
CA GLY A 167 -11.59 15.71 20.10
C GLY A 167 -12.21 14.59 20.94
N TRP A 168 -12.79 13.55 20.31
CA TRP A 168 -13.43 12.44 21.03
C TRP A 168 -12.42 11.51 21.70
N LEU A 169 -11.19 11.47 21.17
CA LEU A 169 -10.10 10.64 21.69
C LEU A 169 -8.98 11.51 22.25
N THR A 170 -9.06 11.82 23.53
CA THR A 170 -8.07 12.64 24.24
C THR A 170 -7.13 11.83 25.13
N THR A 171 -7.48 10.57 25.39
CA THR A 171 -6.73 9.68 26.28
C THR A 171 -5.82 8.74 25.50
N ASN A 172 -4.68 8.36 26.10
CA ASN A 172 -3.77 7.38 25.50
C ASN A 172 -4.46 6.03 25.24
N ALA A 173 -5.33 5.59 26.14
CA ALA A 173 -6.12 4.37 25.97
C ALA A 173 -7.07 4.46 24.77
N GLY A 174 -7.72 5.63 24.56
CA GLY A 174 -8.58 5.87 23.41
C GLY A 174 -7.81 5.83 22.08
N LEU A 175 -6.60 6.41 22.03
CA LEU A 175 -5.75 6.36 20.86
C LEU A 175 -5.26 4.93 20.54
N LEU A 176 -4.89 4.15 21.55
CA LEU A 176 -4.52 2.75 21.38
C LEU A 176 -5.71 1.90 20.91
N PHE A 177 -6.91 2.16 21.43
CA PHE A 177 -8.13 1.52 20.96
C PHE A 177 -8.41 1.87 19.48
N CYS A 178 -8.28 3.15 19.11
CA CYS A 178 -8.42 3.59 17.73
C CYS A 178 -7.40 2.89 16.81
N PHE A 179 -6.15 2.80 17.24
CA PHE A 179 -5.11 2.06 16.52
C PHE A 179 -5.50 0.61 16.28
N ALA A 180 -5.88 -0.11 17.35
CA ALA A 180 -6.29 -1.50 17.24
C ALA A 180 -7.52 -1.68 16.36
N ALA A 181 -8.50 -0.77 16.44
CA ALA A 181 -9.70 -0.78 15.60
C ALA A 181 -9.35 -0.57 14.13
N VAL A 182 -8.51 0.41 13.79
CA VAL A 182 -8.08 0.67 12.40
C VAL A 182 -7.36 -0.55 11.83
N VAL A 183 -6.41 -1.13 12.56
CA VAL A 183 -5.70 -2.35 12.13
C VAL A 183 -6.69 -3.49 11.91
N PHE A 184 -7.58 -3.73 12.87
CA PHE A 184 -8.57 -4.80 12.77
C PHE A 184 -9.48 -4.64 11.56
N PHE A 185 -10.11 -3.48 11.39
CA PHE A 185 -11.00 -3.22 10.26
C PHE A 185 -10.26 -3.23 8.92
N ARG A 186 -9.02 -2.77 8.89
CA ARG A 186 -8.19 -2.87 7.69
C ARG A 186 -7.92 -4.32 7.32
N MET A 187 -7.57 -5.18 8.28
CA MET A 187 -7.37 -6.60 8.04
C MET A 187 -8.67 -7.31 7.64
N CYS A 188 -9.81 -6.94 8.23
CA CYS A 188 -11.12 -7.40 7.78
C CYS A 188 -11.38 -6.99 6.33
N SER A 189 -11.09 -5.74 5.94
CA SER A 189 -11.29 -5.25 4.58
C SER A 189 -10.47 -6.06 3.56
N VAL A 190 -9.22 -6.41 3.91
CA VAL A 190 -8.35 -7.28 3.09
C VAL A 190 -8.91 -8.70 3.00
N HIS A 191 -9.33 -9.26 4.14
CA HIS A 191 -9.81 -10.64 4.21
C HIS A 191 -11.11 -10.82 3.42
N TYR A 192 -12.10 -9.94 3.63
CA TYR A 192 -13.41 -9.98 2.99
C TYR A 192 -13.44 -9.28 1.62
N LYS A 193 -12.31 -8.72 1.17
CA LYS A 193 -12.17 -8.02 -0.12
C LYS A 193 -13.25 -6.93 -0.30
N TRP A 194 -13.47 -6.12 0.71
CA TRP A 194 -14.42 -5.01 0.65
C TRP A 194 -14.01 -4.01 -0.41
N LYS A 195 -14.96 -3.61 -1.25
CA LYS A 195 -14.72 -2.71 -2.38
C LYS A 195 -15.66 -1.52 -2.35
N LEU A 196 -15.15 -0.36 -2.74
CA LEU A 196 -15.99 0.81 -3.01
C LEU A 196 -16.66 0.68 -4.39
N PRO A 197 -17.86 1.29 -4.58
CA PRO A 197 -18.53 1.33 -5.87
C PRO A 197 -17.62 1.93 -6.95
N ARG A 198 -17.54 1.28 -8.12
CA ARG A 198 -16.79 1.76 -9.28
C ARG A 198 -17.74 2.13 -10.39
N ARG A 199 -17.41 3.20 -11.11
CA ARG A 199 -18.05 3.55 -12.37
C ARG A 199 -17.05 3.31 -13.50
N SER A 200 -17.31 2.31 -14.34
CA SER A 200 -16.55 2.09 -15.57
C SER A 200 -17.11 2.94 -16.69
N LEU A 201 -16.24 3.63 -17.41
CA LEU A 201 -16.57 4.31 -18.67
C LEU A 201 -16.35 3.41 -19.88
N VAL A 202 -15.75 2.22 -19.68
CA VAL A 202 -15.61 1.22 -20.74
C VAL A 202 -16.96 0.56 -20.91
N PRO A 203 -17.59 0.65 -22.10
CA PRO A 203 -18.83 -0.06 -22.37
C PRO A 203 -18.60 -1.56 -22.11
N SER A 204 -19.47 -2.20 -21.33
CA SER A 204 -19.49 -3.64 -21.25
C SER A 204 -19.82 -4.16 -22.64
N GLU A 205 -18.89 -4.81 -23.30
CA GLU A 205 -19.16 -5.61 -24.51
C GLU A 205 -20.02 -6.84 -24.14
N THR A 206 -21.19 -6.58 -23.60
CA THR A 206 -22.26 -7.56 -23.46
C THR A 206 -23.31 -7.21 -24.49
N GLY A 207 -23.05 -7.59 -25.72
CA GLY A 207 -23.98 -7.43 -26.80
C GLY A 207 -23.52 -8.23 -28.02
N ASN A 208 -24.03 -9.48 -28.13
CA ASN A 208 -24.09 -10.27 -29.37
C ASN A 208 -22.78 -10.45 -30.17
N VAL A 209 -21.93 -11.35 -29.70
CA VAL A 209 -21.24 -12.20 -30.65
C VAL A 209 -22.30 -13.17 -31.19
N SER A 210 -23.02 -12.77 -32.24
CA SER A 210 -23.69 -13.74 -33.13
C SER A 210 -22.60 -14.71 -33.57
N PRO A 211 -22.87 -16.05 -33.51
CA PRO A 211 -21.91 -17.00 -34.02
C PRO A 211 -21.70 -16.68 -35.50
N GLN A 212 -20.47 -16.27 -35.87
CA GLN A 212 -20.11 -16.20 -37.26
C GLN A 212 -20.30 -17.62 -37.85
N PRO A 213 -20.99 -17.77 -39.00
CA PRO A 213 -21.05 -19.06 -39.66
C PRO A 213 -19.62 -19.50 -39.98
N GLU A 214 -19.30 -20.68 -39.49
CA GLU A 214 -18.05 -21.40 -39.75
C GLU A 214 -17.70 -21.28 -41.24
N SER A 215 -16.68 -20.53 -41.57
CA SER A 215 -16.13 -20.49 -42.91
C SER A 215 -15.62 -21.88 -43.22
N ILE A 216 -16.35 -22.55 -44.12
CA ILE A 216 -16.02 -23.84 -44.71
C ILE A 216 -14.59 -23.71 -45.27
N VAL A 217 -13.61 -24.25 -44.58
CA VAL A 217 -12.27 -24.45 -45.08
C VAL A 217 -12.36 -25.52 -46.16
N PRO A 218 -12.04 -25.24 -47.44
CA PRO A 218 -12.03 -26.29 -48.47
C PRO A 218 -10.95 -27.31 -48.11
N GLN A 219 -11.35 -28.56 -47.94
CA GLN A 219 -10.43 -29.69 -47.81
C GLN A 219 -9.56 -29.77 -49.06
N PRO A 220 -8.24 -29.94 -48.96
CA PRO A 220 -7.40 -30.18 -50.13
C PRO A 220 -7.73 -31.57 -50.71
N THR A 221 -8.22 -31.57 -51.94
CA THR A 221 -8.47 -32.76 -52.71
C THR A 221 -7.17 -33.55 -52.93
N SER A 222 -7.12 -34.71 -52.30
CA SER A 222 -6.08 -35.74 -52.48
C SER A 222 -6.20 -36.42 -53.84
N SER A 223 -5.78 -35.77 -54.91
CA SER A 223 -5.65 -36.40 -56.21
C SER A 223 -4.68 -35.64 -57.12
N VAL A 224 -3.40 -35.68 -56.82
CA VAL A 224 -2.29 -35.58 -57.79
C VAL A 224 -0.98 -35.98 -57.10
N LEU A 225 -0.73 -37.25 -56.92
CA LEU A 225 0.61 -37.81 -56.74
C LEU A 225 0.56 -39.34 -57.02
N GLN A 226 0.14 -39.65 -58.24
CA GLN A 226 0.48 -40.93 -58.86
C GLN A 226 0.91 -40.64 -60.30
N GLY A 227 2.16 -40.68 -60.55
CA GLY A 227 2.67 -40.65 -61.89
C GLY A 227 3.95 -39.86 -62.03
N THR A 228 5.09 -40.45 -61.65
CA THR A 228 6.39 -40.40 -62.37
C THR A 228 7.49 -41.04 -61.51
N LEU A 229 7.45 -42.35 -61.46
CA LEU A 229 8.63 -43.15 -61.20
C LEU A 229 8.72 -44.18 -62.34
N SER A 230 9.36 -43.80 -63.43
CA SER A 230 9.91 -44.76 -64.37
C SER A 230 10.90 -44.05 -65.31
N LYS A 231 12.11 -44.63 -65.38
CA LYS A 231 13.24 -44.43 -66.33
C LYS A 231 14.16 -43.26 -65.93
N GLY A 232 15.36 -43.55 -65.73
CA GLY A 232 16.42 -44.25 -66.42
C GLY A 232 17.75 -43.89 -65.85
N ASP A 233 18.54 -44.89 -65.92
CA ASP A 233 20.01 -44.98 -65.93
C ASP A 233 20.82 -44.38 -64.77
#